data_8b7387e6f82aac9651fd04e084e351b9
#
_entry.id   8b7387e6f82aac9651fd04e084e351b9
#
_cell.length_a   1.000
_cell.length_b   1.000
_cell.length_c   1.000
_cell.angle_alpha   90.00
_cell.angle_beta   90.00
_cell.angle_gamma   90.00
#
_symmetry.space_group_name_H-M   'P 1'
#
loop_
_entity.id
_entity.type
_entity.pdbx_description
1 polymer ?
#
loop_
_entity_poly.entity_id
_entity_poly.type
_entity_poly.pdbx_seq_one_letter_code
_entity_poly.pdbx_strand_id
1 'polypeptide(L)'
;MSATDMAIPIESITGLVLAGGRGSRMGGVDKGLQSHLGMPLALHALLRLAPQVGEVMISANRNLAAYEAMGVPVWPDPIEDYAGPLAGLLAGLEHAQTEWLVTVPCDSPNFPLDLVARLAAAAAEQDAEIAMAALNEEGQLRRQPVFCLLRTSLVESLVAFLHAGERKVDRWTARHRMVEVVFDEPADFANANTTDELRQLQR
;
A
#
# COMPACT_ATOMS: atom_id res chain seq x y z
N MET A 1 28.21 8.98 13.88
CA MET A 1 27.07 9.47 13.10
C MET A 1 25.88 9.53 14.05
N SER A 2 25.24 10.68 14.17
CA SER A 2 24.09 10.85 15.09
C SER A 2 22.88 10.13 14.52
N ALA A 3 21.97 9.62 15.37
CA ALA A 3 20.71 8.97 14.97
C ALA A 3 19.81 9.85 14.07
N THR A 4 20.06 11.14 14.01
CA THR A 4 19.36 12.11 13.16
C THR A 4 19.78 12.03 11.68
N ASP A 5 20.90 11.38 11.37
CA ASP A 5 21.47 11.29 10.00
C ASP A 5 20.93 10.08 9.21
N MET A 6 20.09 9.22 9.84
CA MET A 6 19.57 7.98 9.23
C MET A 6 18.06 7.99 8.98
N ALA A 7 17.36 9.08 9.30
CA ALA A 7 15.92 9.15 9.06
C ALA A 7 15.61 9.27 7.56
N ILE A 8 14.67 8.45 7.07
CA ILE A 8 14.13 8.59 5.71
C ILE A 8 13.19 9.81 5.71
N PRO A 9 13.50 10.88 4.94
CA PRO A 9 12.66 12.08 4.91
C PRO A 9 11.32 11.81 4.24
N ILE A 10 10.27 12.46 4.72
CA ILE A 10 8.90 12.34 4.15
C ILE A 10 8.91 12.67 2.66
N GLU A 11 9.66 13.69 2.25
CA GLU A 11 9.78 14.16 0.87
C GLU A 11 10.41 13.13 -0.07
N SER A 12 11.10 12.14 0.47
CA SER A 12 11.70 11.04 -0.29
C SER A 12 10.78 9.81 -0.43
N ILE A 13 9.51 9.93 0.00
CA ILE A 13 8.54 8.84 -0.02
C ILE A 13 7.34 9.21 -0.89
N THR A 14 7.03 8.39 -1.88
CA THR A 14 5.76 8.43 -2.61
C THR A 14 4.77 7.46 -1.98
N GLY A 15 3.54 7.91 -1.74
CA GLY A 15 2.43 7.08 -1.28
C GLY A 15 1.61 6.53 -2.45
N LEU A 16 1.29 5.24 -2.42
CA LEU A 16 0.46 4.57 -3.40
C LEU A 16 -0.78 3.96 -2.76
N VAL A 17 -1.96 4.43 -3.17
CA VAL A 17 -3.22 3.78 -2.83
C VAL A 17 -3.54 2.71 -3.88
N LEU A 18 -3.60 1.44 -3.47
CA LEU A 18 -3.92 0.32 -4.34
C LEU A 18 -5.45 0.17 -4.46
N ALA A 19 -6.00 0.52 -5.61
CA ALA A 19 -7.44 0.43 -5.93
C ALA A 19 -7.76 -0.51 -7.10
N GLY A 20 -6.77 -1.25 -7.62
CA GLY A 20 -6.83 -2.05 -8.86
C GLY A 20 -7.49 -3.45 -8.75
N GLY A 21 -8.21 -3.77 -7.68
CA GLY A 21 -8.81 -5.10 -7.50
C GLY A 21 -9.91 -5.45 -8.51
N ARG A 22 -9.99 -6.73 -8.96
CA ARG A 22 -11.02 -7.24 -9.90
C ARG A 22 -12.47 -7.14 -9.39
N GLY A 23 -12.71 -6.89 -8.09
CA GLY A 23 -14.05 -6.80 -7.51
C GLY A 23 -14.92 -8.06 -7.67
N SER A 24 -14.32 -9.20 -8.07
CA SER A 24 -15.02 -10.44 -8.45
C SER A 24 -15.92 -11.01 -7.34
N ARG A 25 -15.56 -10.77 -6.07
CA ARG A 25 -16.32 -11.25 -4.90
C ARG A 25 -17.55 -10.38 -4.56
N MET A 26 -17.64 -9.17 -5.11
CA MET A 26 -18.74 -8.23 -4.88
C MET A 26 -19.50 -7.89 -6.18
N GLY A 27 -19.67 -8.86 -7.08
CA GLY A 27 -20.46 -8.64 -8.30
C GLY A 27 -19.89 -7.60 -9.27
N GLY A 28 -18.55 -7.40 -9.26
CA GLY A 28 -17.90 -6.43 -10.17
C GLY A 28 -17.86 -4.99 -9.65
N VAL A 29 -18.31 -4.74 -8.43
CA VAL A 29 -18.31 -3.40 -7.83
C VAL A 29 -16.87 -2.94 -7.58
N ASP A 30 -16.59 -1.67 -7.90
CA ASP A 30 -15.31 -1.03 -7.60
C ASP A 30 -15.26 -0.65 -6.12
N LYS A 31 -14.43 -1.37 -5.34
CA LYS A 31 -14.34 -1.19 -3.89
C LYS A 31 -13.87 0.22 -3.52
N GLY A 32 -12.87 0.74 -4.21
CA GLY A 32 -12.32 2.05 -3.92
C GLY A 32 -13.34 3.19 -4.07
N LEU A 33 -14.37 2.99 -4.89
CA LEU A 33 -15.46 3.96 -5.09
C LEU A 33 -16.67 3.71 -4.19
N GLN A 34 -16.65 2.69 -3.34
CA GLN A 34 -17.74 2.48 -2.37
C GLN A 34 -17.77 3.62 -1.35
N SER A 35 -18.99 4.13 -1.10
CA SER A 35 -19.18 5.22 -0.15
C SER A 35 -19.05 4.71 1.29
N HIS A 36 -18.17 5.36 2.04
CA HIS A 36 -18.00 5.25 3.48
C HIS A 36 -18.07 6.64 4.09
N LEU A 37 -18.96 6.89 5.04
CA LEU A 37 -19.17 8.22 5.65
C LEU A 37 -19.34 9.36 4.62
N GLY A 38 -19.99 9.07 3.48
CA GLY A 38 -20.27 10.05 2.42
C GLY A 38 -19.14 10.27 1.42
N MET A 39 -18.00 9.59 1.53
CA MET A 39 -16.86 9.70 0.62
C MET A 39 -16.41 8.32 0.12
N PRO A 40 -15.78 8.21 -1.08
CA PRO A 40 -15.18 6.97 -1.55
C PRO A 40 -14.10 6.44 -0.59
N LEU A 41 -14.00 5.12 -0.43
CA LEU A 41 -12.96 4.47 0.38
C LEU A 41 -11.54 4.88 -0.05
N ALA A 42 -11.28 4.94 -1.35
CA ALA A 42 -9.98 5.37 -1.86
C ALA A 42 -9.64 6.81 -1.47
N LEU A 43 -10.65 7.70 -1.40
CA LEU A 43 -10.44 9.06 -0.95
C LEU A 43 -10.11 9.12 0.56
N HIS A 44 -10.76 8.28 1.39
CA HIS A 44 -10.37 8.14 2.80
C HIS A 44 -8.92 7.70 2.95
N ALA A 45 -8.52 6.63 2.24
CA ALA A 45 -7.14 6.16 2.26
C ALA A 45 -6.15 7.23 1.79
N LEU A 46 -6.49 7.95 0.71
CA LEU A 46 -5.69 9.04 0.16
C LEU A 46 -5.48 10.17 1.17
N LEU A 47 -6.57 10.67 1.78
CA LEU A 47 -6.52 11.76 2.76
C LEU A 47 -5.75 11.37 4.03
N ARG A 48 -5.75 10.09 4.38
CA ARG A 48 -5.00 9.58 5.52
C ARG A 48 -3.52 9.35 5.21
N LEU A 49 -3.19 9.02 3.96
CA LEU A 49 -1.81 8.80 3.53
C LEU A 49 -1.07 10.11 3.22
N ALA A 50 -1.75 11.05 2.57
CA ALA A 50 -1.13 12.30 2.08
C ALA A 50 -0.32 13.07 3.13
N PRO A 51 -0.74 13.22 4.41
CA PRO A 51 0.07 13.89 5.42
C PRO A 51 1.34 13.14 5.85
N GLN A 52 1.49 11.87 5.46
CA GLN A 52 2.59 11.00 5.88
C GLN A 52 3.70 10.87 4.82
N VAL A 53 3.52 11.44 3.63
CA VAL A 53 4.42 11.28 2.46
C VAL A 53 4.61 12.59 1.70
N GLY A 54 5.63 12.65 0.83
CA GLY A 54 5.90 13.83 -0.01
C GLY A 54 4.96 13.94 -1.20
N GLU A 55 4.61 12.81 -1.81
CA GLU A 55 3.75 12.72 -2.98
C GLU A 55 2.78 11.54 -2.84
N VAL A 56 1.62 11.61 -3.50
CA VAL A 56 0.64 10.52 -3.51
C VAL A 56 0.15 10.22 -4.92
N MET A 57 -0.17 8.95 -5.17
CA MET A 57 -0.79 8.47 -6.40
C MET A 57 -1.72 7.29 -6.12
N ILE A 58 -2.54 6.95 -7.11
CA ILE A 58 -3.47 5.81 -7.05
C ILE A 58 -3.13 4.83 -8.18
N SER A 59 -3.13 3.52 -7.90
CA SER A 59 -3.19 2.49 -8.93
C SER A 59 -4.64 2.00 -9.07
N ALA A 60 -5.20 2.13 -10.28
CA ALA A 60 -6.56 1.69 -10.59
C ALA A 60 -6.66 1.24 -12.05
N ASN A 61 -7.47 0.20 -12.32
CA ASN A 61 -7.63 -0.37 -13.67
C ASN A 61 -9.00 -0.06 -14.29
N ARG A 62 -9.89 0.58 -13.54
CA ARG A 62 -11.28 0.88 -13.93
C ARG A 62 -11.67 2.24 -13.40
N ASN A 63 -12.70 2.83 -14.03
CA ASN A 63 -13.27 4.11 -13.56
C ASN A 63 -12.20 5.21 -13.35
N LEU A 64 -11.16 5.24 -14.20
CA LEU A 64 -9.99 6.12 -14.04
C LEU A 64 -10.40 7.57 -13.81
N ALA A 65 -11.37 8.09 -14.58
CA ALA A 65 -11.85 9.47 -14.42
C ALA A 65 -12.41 9.77 -13.01
N ALA A 66 -13.00 8.76 -12.33
CA ALA A 66 -13.48 8.94 -10.96
C ALA A 66 -12.32 9.03 -9.94
N TYR A 67 -11.23 8.31 -10.17
CA TYR A 67 -10.03 8.41 -9.34
C TYR A 67 -9.24 9.68 -9.65
N GLU A 68 -9.09 10.06 -10.93
CA GLU A 68 -8.47 11.32 -11.36
C GLU A 68 -9.16 12.55 -10.76
N ALA A 69 -10.49 12.48 -10.59
CA ALA A 69 -11.26 13.54 -9.91
C ALA A 69 -10.88 13.72 -8.42
N MET A 70 -10.13 12.78 -7.81
CA MET A 70 -9.58 12.93 -6.46
C MET A 70 -8.33 13.83 -6.43
N GLY A 71 -7.83 14.29 -7.59
CA GLY A 71 -6.80 15.32 -7.71
C GLY A 71 -5.36 14.82 -7.58
N VAL A 72 -5.11 13.53 -7.78
CA VAL A 72 -3.78 12.92 -7.78
C VAL A 72 -3.55 12.09 -9.03
N PRO A 73 -2.29 11.82 -9.43
CA PRO A 73 -1.97 10.92 -10.55
C PRO A 73 -2.58 9.52 -10.35
N VAL A 74 -3.12 8.97 -11.44
CA VAL A 74 -3.73 7.62 -11.46
C VAL A 74 -3.05 6.78 -12.53
N TRP A 75 -2.57 5.60 -12.14
CA TRP A 75 -1.83 4.71 -13.01
C TRP A 75 -2.50 3.34 -13.09
N PRO A 76 -2.75 2.80 -14.30
CA PRO A 76 -3.21 1.44 -14.47
C PRO A 76 -2.06 0.45 -14.26
N ASP A 77 -2.41 -0.80 -13.96
CA ASP A 77 -1.43 -1.88 -13.89
C ASP A 77 -0.74 -2.05 -15.26
N PRO A 78 0.59 -2.12 -15.33
CA PRO A 78 1.31 -2.20 -16.60
C PRO A 78 1.17 -3.57 -17.29
N ILE A 79 0.62 -4.56 -16.60
CA ILE A 79 0.52 -5.95 -17.07
C ILE A 79 -0.94 -6.43 -16.94
N GLU A 80 -1.65 -6.58 -18.08
CA GLU A 80 -3.10 -6.82 -18.13
C GLU A 80 -3.56 -8.13 -17.47
N ASP A 81 -2.79 -9.20 -17.54
CA ASP A 81 -3.16 -10.53 -17.04
C ASP A 81 -2.76 -10.78 -15.57
N TYR A 82 -2.12 -9.84 -14.93
CA TYR A 82 -1.66 -9.98 -13.55
C TYR A 82 -2.70 -9.48 -12.56
N ALA A 83 -3.56 -10.40 -12.10
CA ALA A 83 -4.45 -10.12 -10.99
C ALA A 83 -3.68 -10.22 -9.66
N GLY A 84 -3.57 -9.12 -8.95
CA GLY A 84 -3.02 -9.09 -7.60
C GLY A 84 -2.27 -7.81 -7.26
N PRO A 85 -1.90 -7.64 -5.98
CA PRO A 85 -1.27 -6.40 -5.51
C PRO A 85 0.09 -6.09 -6.13
N LEU A 86 0.81 -7.10 -6.66
CA LEU A 86 2.12 -6.88 -7.29
C LEU A 86 2.04 -6.10 -8.60
N ALA A 87 0.93 -6.17 -9.34
CA ALA A 87 0.77 -5.38 -10.56
C ALA A 87 0.60 -3.89 -10.24
N GLY A 88 -0.26 -3.56 -9.27
CA GLY A 88 -0.38 -2.18 -8.79
C GLY A 88 0.90 -1.67 -8.14
N LEU A 89 1.63 -2.54 -7.40
CA LEU A 89 2.94 -2.21 -6.84
C LEU A 89 3.95 -1.86 -7.94
N LEU A 90 3.96 -2.62 -9.05
CA LEU A 90 4.82 -2.35 -10.19
C LEU A 90 4.49 -0.99 -10.82
N ALA A 91 3.20 -0.67 -11.02
CA ALA A 91 2.79 0.65 -11.49
C ALA A 91 3.35 1.76 -10.59
N GLY A 92 3.28 1.57 -9.26
CA GLY A 92 3.85 2.51 -8.30
C GLY A 92 5.35 2.67 -8.44
N LEU A 93 6.10 1.57 -8.54
CA LEU A 93 7.56 1.60 -8.68
C LEU A 93 8.03 2.25 -9.99
N GLU A 94 7.30 2.05 -11.09
CA GLU A 94 7.63 2.64 -12.40
C GLU A 94 7.39 4.16 -12.45
N HIS A 95 6.47 4.69 -11.64
CA HIS A 95 6.04 6.08 -11.70
C HIS A 95 6.50 6.93 -10.50
N ALA A 96 6.97 6.32 -9.41
CA ALA A 96 7.53 7.05 -8.28
C ALA A 96 8.79 7.81 -8.68
N GLN A 97 8.85 9.10 -8.31
CA GLN A 97 10.01 9.97 -8.56
C GLN A 97 10.93 10.09 -7.32
N THR A 98 10.59 9.36 -6.25
CA THR A 98 11.29 9.37 -4.97
C THR A 98 12.06 8.09 -4.74
N GLU A 99 12.91 8.05 -3.71
CA GLU A 99 13.69 6.84 -3.37
C GLU A 99 12.85 5.71 -2.77
N TRP A 100 11.71 6.06 -2.18
CA TRP A 100 10.86 5.12 -1.46
C TRP A 100 9.42 5.20 -1.95
N LEU A 101 8.76 4.04 -1.95
CA LEU A 101 7.35 3.89 -2.21
C LEU A 101 6.68 3.24 -1.00
N VAL A 102 5.62 3.83 -0.44
CA VAL A 102 4.77 3.17 0.53
C VAL A 102 3.43 2.83 -0.09
N THR A 103 2.92 1.62 0.18
CA THR A 103 1.64 1.16 -0.35
C THR A 103 0.62 0.98 0.76
N VAL A 104 -0.64 1.31 0.46
CA VAL A 104 -1.81 1.03 1.30
C VAL A 104 -2.97 0.58 0.41
N PRO A 105 -3.83 -0.34 0.85
CA PRO A 105 -5.03 -0.71 0.10
C PRO A 105 -6.13 0.34 0.28
N CYS A 106 -6.98 0.51 -0.72
CA CYS A 106 -8.10 1.44 -0.65
C CYS A 106 -9.22 1.00 0.31
N ASP A 107 -9.28 -0.28 0.64
CA ASP A 107 -10.34 -0.89 1.46
C ASP A 107 -10.01 -1.00 2.96
N SER A 108 -8.89 -0.45 3.41
CA SER A 108 -8.54 -0.32 4.83
C SER A 108 -8.32 1.15 5.19
N PRO A 109 -9.37 1.94 5.34
CA PRO A 109 -9.27 3.39 5.45
C PRO A 109 -8.74 3.89 6.80
N ASN A 110 -8.63 3.02 7.82
CA ASN A 110 -8.33 3.39 9.20
C ASN A 110 -6.88 3.13 9.63
N PHE A 111 -5.98 2.76 8.70
CA PHE A 111 -4.58 2.46 9.04
C PHE A 111 -3.93 3.58 9.89
N PRO A 112 -2.89 3.27 10.71
CA PRO A 112 -2.32 4.23 11.67
C PRO A 112 -1.81 5.52 11.02
N LEU A 113 -1.97 6.66 11.71
CA LEU A 113 -1.46 7.96 11.26
C LEU A 113 0.07 8.06 11.33
N ASP A 114 0.72 7.13 12.02
CA ASP A 114 2.17 6.99 12.14
C ASP A 114 2.73 5.80 11.34
N LEU A 115 1.90 5.19 10.47
CA LEU A 115 2.27 4.02 9.67
C LEU A 115 3.61 4.24 8.94
N VAL A 116 3.68 5.30 8.15
CA VAL A 116 4.86 5.59 7.30
C VAL A 116 6.07 5.90 8.15
N ALA A 117 5.92 6.70 9.21
CA ALA A 117 7.01 7.05 10.12
C ALA A 117 7.62 5.80 10.78
N ARG A 118 6.78 4.85 11.22
CA ARG A 118 7.24 3.60 11.85
C ARG A 118 7.94 2.67 10.84
N LEU A 119 7.38 2.53 9.64
CA LEU A 119 8.01 1.75 8.57
C LEU A 119 9.35 2.36 8.16
N ALA A 120 9.42 3.69 7.98
CA ALA A 120 10.64 4.40 7.61
C ALA A 120 11.72 4.31 8.68
N ALA A 121 11.37 4.46 9.95
CA ALA A 121 12.31 4.31 11.06
C ALA A 121 12.92 2.90 11.09
N ALA A 122 12.11 1.85 10.97
CA ALA A 122 12.59 0.47 10.97
C ALA A 122 13.45 0.15 9.74
N ALA A 123 13.09 0.67 8.55
CA ALA A 123 13.88 0.50 7.35
C ALA A 123 15.26 1.14 7.48
N ALA A 124 15.34 2.36 8.02
CA ALA A 124 16.59 3.07 8.26
C ALA A 124 17.46 2.38 9.31
N GLU A 125 16.88 1.98 10.44
CA GLU A 125 17.59 1.34 11.56
C GLU A 125 18.22 0.00 11.16
N GLN A 126 17.55 -0.79 10.32
CA GLN A 126 17.98 -2.12 9.94
C GLN A 126 18.61 -2.19 8.53
N ASP A 127 18.86 -1.05 7.89
CA ASP A 127 19.32 -0.97 6.48
C ASP A 127 18.48 -1.89 5.56
N ALA A 128 17.15 -1.90 5.78
CA ALA A 128 16.26 -2.74 5.02
C ALA A 128 15.87 -2.09 3.68
N GLU A 129 15.60 -2.93 2.68
CA GLU A 129 15.07 -2.51 1.38
C GLU A 129 13.53 -2.47 1.40
N ILE A 130 12.94 -3.24 2.32
CA ILE A 130 11.49 -3.35 2.51
C ILE A 130 11.18 -3.32 4.01
N ALA A 131 10.27 -2.45 4.45
CA ALA A 131 9.64 -2.53 5.76
C ALA A 131 8.15 -2.86 5.58
N MET A 132 7.68 -3.91 6.23
CA MET A 132 6.31 -4.42 6.08
C MET A 132 5.59 -4.41 7.40
N ALA A 133 4.34 -3.94 7.41
CA ALA A 133 3.50 -4.03 8.60
C ALA A 133 3.15 -5.48 8.92
N ALA A 134 3.12 -5.81 10.21
CA ALA A 134 2.69 -7.09 10.74
C ALA A 134 1.79 -6.87 11.96
N LEU A 135 0.82 -7.74 12.15
CA LEU A 135 -0.09 -7.74 13.31
C LEU A 135 0.26 -8.91 14.22
N ASN A 136 0.18 -8.69 15.51
CA ASN A 136 0.24 -9.75 16.49
C ASN A 136 -1.18 -10.24 16.79
N GLU A 137 -1.59 -11.33 16.17
CA GLU A 137 -2.88 -11.97 16.40
C GLU A 137 -2.66 -13.23 17.25
N GLU A 138 -3.10 -13.22 18.50
CA GLU A 138 -3.03 -14.38 19.42
C GLU A 138 -1.61 -14.98 19.57
N GLY A 139 -0.58 -14.14 19.53
CA GLY A 139 0.82 -14.56 19.62
C GLY A 139 1.45 -15.00 18.30
N GLN A 140 0.72 -14.91 17.19
CA GLN A 140 1.25 -15.14 15.84
C GLN A 140 1.38 -13.85 15.06
N LEU A 141 2.55 -13.63 14.47
CA LEU A 141 2.76 -12.50 13.57
C LEU A 141 2.11 -12.78 12.21
N ARG A 142 1.16 -11.93 11.83
CA ARG A 142 0.51 -11.96 10.53
C ARG A 142 0.93 -10.74 9.71
N ARG A 143 1.68 -10.99 8.65
CA ARG A 143 2.12 -9.96 7.70
C ARG A 143 0.95 -9.29 7.00
N GLN A 144 1.09 -7.99 6.74
CA GLN A 144 0.17 -7.18 5.95
C GLN A 144 0.86 -6.75 4.64
N PRO A 145 0.95 -7.63 3.62
CA PRO A 145 1.85 -7.44 2.47
C PRO A 145 1.55 -6.21 1.61
N VAL A 146 0.34 -5.66 1.72
CA VAL A 146 -0.08 -4.45 1.02
C VAL A 146 0.20 -3.17 1.80
N PHE A 147 0.65 -3.27 3.05
CA PHE A 147 1.14 -2.16 3.86
C PHE A 147 2.66 -2.26 3.99
N CYS A 148 3.37 -1.79 2.98
CA CYS A 148 4.83 -1.86 2.96
C CYS A 148 5.46 -0.60 2.40
N LEU A 149 6.62 -0.24 2.97
CA LEU A 149 7.54 0.75 2.44
C LEU A 149 8.68 -0.01 1.75
N LEU A 150 9.04 0.39 0.55
CA LEU A 150 10.06 -0.30 -0.23
C LEU A 150 10.88 0.67 -1.09
N ARG A 151 12.14 0.33 -1.36
CA ARG A 151 12.99 1.12 -2.25
C ARG A 151 12.49 1.03 -3.69
N THR A 152 12.41 2.17 -4.37
CA THR A 152 12.01 2.24 -5.78
C THR A 152 13.00 1.53 -6.72
N SER A 153 14.27 1.41 -6.31
CA SER A 153 15.30 0.64 -7.03
C SER A 153 14.96 -0.86 -7.17
N LEU A 154 13.96 -1.38 -6.46
CA LEU A 154 13.51 -2.77 -6.57
C LEU A 154 12.63 -3.06 -7.80
N VAL A 155 12.34 -2.06 -8.63
CA VAL A 155 11.50 -2.19 -9.83
C VAL A 155 11.96 -3.32 -10.76
N GLU A 156 13.26 -3.39 -11.08
CA GLU A 156 13.81 -4.42 -11.97
C GLU A 156 13.67 -5.83 -11.38
N SER A 157 13.86 -5.97 -10.06
CA SER A 157 13.65 -7.24 -9.35
C SER A 157 12.19 -7.69 -9.45
N LEU A 158 11.24 -6.76 -9.30
CA LEU A 158 9.81 -7.08 -9.40
C LEU A 158 9.44 -7.46 -10.82
N VAL A 159 9.92 -6.75 -11.83
CA VAL A 159 9.73 -7.08 -13.24
C VAL A 159 10.23 -8.50 -13.54
N ALA A 160 11.46 -8.83 -13.14
CA ALA A 160 12.03 -10.15 -13.35
C ALA A 160 11.21 -11.25 -12.65
N PHE A 161 10.72 -10.98 -11.42
CA PHE A 161 9.88 -11.90 -10.66
C PHE A 161 8.55 -12.19 -11.37
N LEU A 162 7.88 -11.15 -11.87
CA LEU A 162 6.63 -11.25 -12.60
C LEU A 162 6.79 -11.96 -13.96
N HIS A 163 7.87 -11.67 -14.69
CA HIS A 163 8.20 -12.36 -15.95
C HIS A 163 8.50 -13.85 -15.74
N ALA A 164 9.03 -14.25 -14.58
CA ALA A 164 9.21 -15.67 -14.23
C ALA A 164 7.89 -16.39 -13.91
N GLY A 165 6.75 -15.72 -14.02
CA GLY A 165 5.44 -16.30 -13.76
C GLY A 165 5.04 -16.33 -12.27
N GLU A 166 5.84 -15.76 -11.40
CA GLU A 166 5.59 -15.71 -9.96
C GLU A 166 4.60 -14.59 -9.61
N ARG A 167 3.79 -14.77 -8.53
CA ARG A 167 2.68 -13.87 -8.18
C ARG A 167 2.54 -13.56 -6.68
N LYS A 168 3.25 -14.30 -5.81
CA LYS A 168 3.08 -14.16 -4.36
C LYS A 168 3.98 -13.06 -3.81
N VAL A 169 3.38 -12.07 -3.16
CA VAL A 169 4.10 -10.96 -2.52
C VAL A 169 5.17 -11.47 -1.55
N ASP A 170 4.80 -12.39 -0.64
CA ASP A 170 5.74 -12.94 0.34
C ASP A 170 6.96 -13.62 -0.28
N ARG A 171 6.80 -14.26 -1.44
CA ARG A 171 7.93 -14.89 -2.15
C ARG A 171 8.88 -13.89 -2.76
N TRP A 172 8.34 -12.75 -3.23
CA TRP A 172 9.17 -11.69 -3.78
C TRP A 172 9.89 -10.92 -2.67
N THR A 173 9.16 -10.50 -1.65
CA THR A 173 9.75 -9.74 -0.53
C THR A 173 10.80 -10.53 0.24
N ALA A 174 10.66 -11.85 0.36
CA ALA A 174 11.65 -12.72 0.98
C ALA A 174 13.01 -12.78 0.25
N ARG A 175 13.11 -12.23 -0.97
CA ARG A 175 14.38 -12.15 -1.72
C ARG A 175 15.21 -10.90 -1.36
N HIS A 176 14.66 -10.03 -0.52
CA HIS A 176 15.24 -8.73 -0.18
C HIS A 176 15.48 -8.61 1.32
N ARG A 177 16.30 -7.64 1.73
CA ARG A 177 16.44 -7.28 3.15
C ARG A 177 15.14 -6.65 3.62
N MET A 178 14.36 -7.42 4.34
CA MET A 178 13.03 -7.02 4.82
C MET A 178 12.99 -7.00 6.34
N VAL A 179 12.35 -5.97 6.89
CA VAL A 179 11.99 -5.85 8.31
C VAL A 179 10.48 -5.88 8.50
N GLU A 180 10.02 -6.59 9.53
CA GLU A 180 8.61 -6.59 9.95
C GLU A 180 8.42 -5.56 11.08
N VAL A 181 7.42 -4.69 10.92
CA VAL A 181 7.06 -3.67 11.91
C VAL A 181 5.73 -4.06 12.53
N VAL A 182 5.76 -4.42 13.81
CA VAL A 182 4.58 -4.91 14.51
C VAL A 182 3.67 -3.76 14.92
N PHE A 183 2.38 -3.89 14.62
CA PHE A 183 1.31 -3.00 15.07
C PHE A 183 0.37 -3.79 16.00
N ASP A 184 -0.06 -3.15 17.08
CA ASP A 184 -0.79 -3.85 18.16
C ASP A 184 -2.31 -3.78 18.01
N GLU A 185 -2.83 -2.92 17.10
CA GLU A 185 -4.26 -2.70 16.90
C GLU A 185 -4.74 -3.31 15.58
N PRO A 186 -5.24 -4.57 15.56
CA PRO A 186 -5.72 -5.21 14.33
C PRO A 186 -6.86 -4.45 13.64
N ALA A 187 -7.67 -3.71 14.40
CA ALA A 187 -8.78 -2.92 13.87
C ALA A 187 -8.31 -1.83 12.89
N ASP A 188 -7.10 -1.32 13.05
CA ASP A 188 -6.52 -0.29 12.18
C ASP A 188 -6.26 -0.82 10.76
N PHE A 189 -6.08 -2.13 10.61
CA PHE A 189 -5.81 -2.79 9.33
C PHE A 189 -7.04 -3.53 8.77
N ALA A 190 -8.21 -3.35 9.40
CA ALA A 190 -9.43 -4.03 8.99
C ALA A 190 -9.86 -3.61 7.58
N ASN A 191 -10.19 -4.61 6.75
CA ASN A 191 -10.67 -4.40 5.39
C ASN A 191 -12.20 -4.20 5.39
N ALA A 192 -12.67 -3.27 4.58
CA ALA A 192 -14.08 -3.10 4.26
C ALA A 192 -14.48 -3.97 3.05
N ASN A 193 -14.64 -5.28 3.24
CA ASN A 193 -14.97 -6.21 2.15
C ASN A 193 -16.47 -6.35 1.88
N THR A 194 -17.31 -6.00 2.85
CA THR A 194 -18.77 -6.10 2.78
C THR A 194 -19.42 -4.81 3.26
N THR A 195 -20.70 -4.60 2.89
CA THR A 195 -21.49 -3.46 3.37
C THR A 195 -21.63 -3.48 4.91
N ASP A 196 -21.62 -4.67 5.51
CA ASP A 196 -21.73 -4.80 6.97
C ASP A 196 -20.39 -4.51 7.66
N GLU A 197 -19.25 -4.91 7.09
CA GLU A 197 -17.92 -4.51 7.57
C GLU A 197 -17.72 -3.00 7.43
N LEU A 198 -18.18 -2.39 6.31
CA LEU A 198 -18.21 -0.93 6.16
C LEU A 198 -18.97 -0.23 7.31
N ARG A 199 -20.09 -0.79 7.74
CA ARG A 199 -20.85 -0.27 8.88
C ARG A 199 -20.15 -0.47 10.22
N GLN A 200 -19.35 -1.52 10.38
CA GLN A 200 -18.58 -1.78 11.60
C GLN A 200 -17.39 -0.80 11.75
N LEU A 201 -16.78 -0.39 10.65
CA LEU A 201 -15.73 0.65 10.63
C LEU A 201 -16.26 2.05 11.04
N GLN A 202 -17.56 2.23 11.14
CA GLN A 202 -18.22 3.49 11.56
C GLN A 202 -18.38 3.60 13.09
N ARG A 203 -18.02 2.59 13.86
CA ARG A 203 -18.15 2.55 15.32
C ARG A 203 -16.82 2.76 16.01
#